data_2002f85bf2ac1415e04e0a9412099287
#
_entry.id   2002f85bf2ac1415e04e0a9412099287
#
_cell.length_a   1.000
_cell.length_b   1.000
_cell.length_c   1.000
_cell.angle_alpha   90.00
_cell.angle_beta   90.00
_cell.angle_gamma   90.00
#
_symmetry.space_group_name_H-M   'P 1'
#
loop_
_entity.id
_entity.type
_entity.pdbx_description
1 polymer ?
#
loop_
_entity_poly.entity_id
_entity_poly.type
_entity_poly.pdbx_seq_one_letter_code
_entity_poly.pdbx_strand_id
1 'polypeptide(L)'
;MKDLFNAIAATSGQNTYRRPDSSSVIYPEKHAIDIDTLLAKQSIEYPAGTYMMNMITNHDLNSWEGTEFERLGNLTRAMAVLTYTLPGMPLIYTGQETGLNRALEFFEKDMPPTWTPRNDYFEFYQKLNHLKHTHPALRAGSSGADMKRYPTASDDIYVFSRKDDGGATIYVFANLGKSDAEVKYTGEAPAKDITAVNFFTGRTDEFPTTLSPGEYHIYVSR
;
A
#
# COMPACT_ATOMS: atom_id res chain seq x y z
N MET A 1 9.67 3.52 -3.43
CA MET A 1 8.56 3.05 -2.56
C MET A 1 9.02 1.96 -1.57
N LYS A 2 9.65 0.86 -2.03
CA LYS A 2 10.04 -0.28 -1.17
C LYS A 2 10.88 0.09 0.06
N ASP A 3 11.90 0.92 -0.11
CA ASP A 3 12.79 1.31 1.00
C ASP A 3 12.07 2.18 2.03
N LEU A 4 11.16 3.04 1.57
CA LEU A 4 10.31 3.82 2.45
C LEU A 4 9.36 2.91 3.25
N PHE A 5 8.74 1.93 2.64
CA PHE A 5 7.87 0.98 3.33
C PHE A 5 8.62 0.17 4.39
N ASN A 6 9.83 -0.31 4.08
CA ASN A 6 10.68 -0.97 5.06
C ASN A 6 11.02 -0.06 6.25
N ALA A 7 11.32 1.22 5.99
CA ALA A 7 11.64 2.19 7.03
C ALA A 7 10.41 2.53 7.90
N ILE A 8 9.23 2.71 7.31
CA ILE A 8 7.96 2.90 8.03
C ILE A 8 7.66 1.68 8.91
N ALA A 9 7.79 0.47 8.37
CA ALA A 9 7.57 -0.75 9.12
C ALA A 9 8.55 -0.93 10.28
N ALA A 10 9.81 -0.52 10.09
CA ALA A 10 10.79 -0.51 11.16
C ALA A 10 10.45 0.51 12.25
N THR A 11 10.04 1.73 11.88
CA THR A 11 9.62 2.79 12.81
C THR A 11 8.39 2.36 13.63
N SER A 12 7.44 1.66 13.01
CA SER A 12 6.25 1.14 13.69
C SER A 12 6.48 -0.19 14.44
N GLY A 13 7.74 -0.68 14.47
CA GLY A 13 8.10 -1.92 15.20
C GLY A 13 7.62 -3.22 14.52
N GLN A 14 7.22 -3.16 13.26
CA GLN A 14 6.71 -4.31 12.51
C GLN A 14 7.79 -5.11 11.79
N ASN A 15 8.97 -4.51 11.53
CA ASN A 15 10.07 -5.17 10.85
C ASN A 15 10.82 -6.12 11.80
N THR A 16 10.70 -7.42 11.55
CA THR A 16 11.36 -8.48 12.34
C THR A 16 12.51 -9.13 11.59
N TYR A 17 12.77 -8.74 10.34
CA TYR A 17 13.84 -9.30 9.54
C TYR A 17 15.21 -9.14 10.21
N ARG A 18 16.01 -10.20 10.13
CA ARG A 18 17.41 -10.22 10.57
C ARG A 18 18.28 -10.76 9.44
N ARG A 19 19.46 -10.19 9.29
CA ARG A 19 20.45 -10.70 8.35
C ARG A 19 20.91 -12.11 8.75
N PRO A 20 21.53 -12.88 7.83
CA PRO A 20 22.06 -14.22 8.15
C PRO A 20 23.03 -14.25 9.35
N ASP A 21 23.73 -13.15 9.62
CA ASP A 21 24.61 -12.98 10.80
C ASP A 21 23.83 -12.56 12.07
N SER A 22 22.51 -12.60 12.04
CA SER A 22 21.61 -12.18 13.10
C SER A 22 21.60 -10.68 13.42
N SER A 23 22.32 -9.86 12.67
CA SER A 23 22.27 -8.40 12.82
C SER A 23 20.94 -7.81 12.32
N SER A 24 20.53 -6.70 12.94
CA SER A 24 19.38 -5.92 12.48
C SER A 24 19.78 -5.00 11.34
N VAL A 25 18.86 -4.78 10.41
CA VAL A 25 18.98 -3.69 9.45
C VAL A 25 18.55 -2.39 10.14
N ILE A 26 19.36 -1.35 10.04
CA ILE A 26 19.04 -0.04 10.59
C ILE A 26 18.35 0.77 9.50
N TYR A 27 17.14 1.21 9.77
CA TYR A 27 16.38 2.10 8.90
C TYR A 27 16.25 3.48 9.53
N PRO A 28 16.20 4.56 8.74
CA PRO A 28 15.85 5.88 9.23
C PRO A 28 14.41 5.88 9.75
N GLU A 29 14.12 6.72 10.73
CA GLU A 29 12.76 6.95 11.20
C GLU A 29 11.91 7.52 10.05
N LYS A 30 10.78 6.87 9.75
CA LYS A 30 9.87 7.22 8.67
C LYS A 30 8.44 6.94 9.06
N HIS A 31 7.53 7.83 8.63
CA HIS A 31 6.11 7.79 8.88
C HIS A 31 5.32 7.77 7.56
N ALA A 32 4.01 7.56 7.63
CA ALA A 32 3.17 7.54 6.44
C ALA A 32 3.23 8.87 5.65
N ILE A 33 3.37 10.00 6.32
CA ILE A 33 3.51 11.32 5.68
C ILE A 33 4.74 11.42 4.76
N ASP A 34 5.79 10.64 4.99
CA ASP A 34 6.98 10.62 4.11
C ASP A 34 6.68 10.13 2.69
N ILE A 35 5.51 9.49 2.48
CA ILE A 35 5.02 9.14 1.14
C ILE A 35 4.85 10.40 0.29
N ASP A 36 4.36 11.50 0.87
CA ASP A 36 4.20 12.78 0.16
C ASP A 36 5.55 13.30 -0.35
N THR A 37 6.58 13.22 0.49
CA THR A 37 7.95 13.61 0.13
C THR A 37 8.50 12.74 -1.01
N LEU A 38 8.26 11.43 -0.95
CA LEU A 38 8.69 10.52 -2.01
C LEU A 38 7.99 10.83 -3.34
N LEU A 39 6.68 11.03 -3.32
CA LEU A 39 5.91 11.34 -4.54
C LEU A 39 6.32 12.69 -5.13
N ALA A 40 6.53 13.72 -4.30
CA ALA A 40 7.04 15.02 -4.72
C ALA A 40 8.43 14.90 -5.36
N LYS A 41 9.34 14.11 -4.77
CA LYS A 41 10.66 13.85 -5.34
C LYS A 41 10.55 13.17 -6.70
N GLN A 42 9.70 12.14 -6.83
CA GLN A 42 9.48 11.43 -8.09
C GLN A 42 8.94 12.35 -9.18
N SER A 43 8.04 13.28 -8.86
CA SER A 43 7.48 14.22 -9.84
C SER A 43 8.52 15.23 -10.40
N ILE A 44 9.63 15.44 -9.68
CA ILE A 44 10.74 16.29 -10.11
C ILE A 44 11.78 15.49 -10.91
N GLU A 45 12.09 14.27 -10.44
CA GLU A 45 13.18 13.43 -11.00
C GLU A 45 12.79 12.73 -12.30
N TYR A 46 11.50 12.43 -12.49
CA TYR A 46 11.02 11.68 -13.65
C TYR A 46 10.10 12.53 -14.54
N PRO A 47 10.15 12.34 -15.86
CA PRO A 47 9.24 13.02 -16.79
C PRO A 47 7.77 12.77 -16.45
N ALA A 48 6.93 13.76 -16.71
CA ALA A 48 5.48 13.61 -16.56
C ALA A 48 4.96 12.39 -17.36
N GLY A 49 4.05 11.64 -16.77
CA GLY A 49 3.50 10.43 -17.38
C GLY A 49 4.36 9.17 -17.23
N THR A 50 5.49 9.25 -16.52
CA THR A 50 6.30 8.05 -16.22
C THR A 50 5.50 7.01 -15.44
N TYR A 51 5.62 5.76 -15.86
CA TYR A 51 4.99 4.62 -15.18
C TYR A 51 5.87 4.14 -14.03
N MET A 52 5.65 4.70 -12.84
CA MET A 52 6.35 4.26 -11.63
C MET A 52 5.86 2.87 -11.22
N MET A 53 6.77 1.94 -10.95
CA MET A 53 6.43 0.60 -10.47
C MET A 53 6.47 0.57 -8.94
N ASN A 54 5.32 0.33 -8.33
CA ASN A 54 5.14 0.23 -6.89
C ASN A 54 5.13 -1.24 -6.46
N MET A 55 5.86 -1.57 -5.40
CA MET A 55 5.95 -2.94 -4.90
C MET A 55 6.20 -2.99 -3.40
N ILE A 56 5.78 -4.06 -2.77
CA ILE A 56 6.15 -4.41 -1.39
C ILE A 56 7.26 -5.48 -1.36
N THR A 57 7.37 -6.28 -2.41
CA THR A 57 8.43 -7.29 -2.56
C THR A 57 8.78 -7.51 -4.02
N ASN A 58 9.95 -8.08 -4.29
CA ASN A 58 10.43 -8.54 -5.58
C ASN A 58 11.46 -9.66 -5.36
N HIS A 59 12.09 -10.15 -6.42
CA HIS A 59 13.10 -11.22 -6.34
C HIS A 59 14.29 -10.86 -5.45
N ASP A 60 14.79 -9.63 -5.51
CA ASP A 60 15.90 -9.19 -4.64
C ASP A 60 15.47 -9.11 -3.18
N LEU A 61 14.35 -8.42 -2.90
CA LEU A 61 13.86 -8.26 -1.54
C LEU A 61 13.57 -9.61 -0.88
N ASN A 62 12.83 -10.48 -1.59
CA ASN A 62 12.45 -11.77 -1.05
C ASN A 62 13.66 -12.66 -0.75
N SER A 63 14.64 -12.71 -1.64
CA SER A 63 15.78 -13.60 -1.49
C SER A 63 16.87 -13.03 -0.55
N TRP A 64 17.04 -11.71 -0.48
CA TRP A 64 18.18 -11.10 0.21
C TRP A 64 17.81 -10.28 1.46
N GLU A 65 16.56 -9.79 1.54
CA GLU A 65 16.13 -8.90 2.61
C GLU A 65 14.95 -9.48 3.42
N GLY A 66 14.59 -10.74 3.18
CA GLY A 66 13.50 -11.43 3.87
C GLY A 66 12.14 -11.25 3.19
N THR A 67 11.18 -12.02 3.65
CA THR A 67 9.81 -12.00 3.14
C THR A 67 9.12 -10.67 3.45
N GLU A 68 8.05 -10.34 2.72
CA GLU A 68 7.23 -9.17 3.04
C GLU A 68 6.63 -9.23 4.44
N PHE A 69 6.39 -10.42 4.97
CA PHE A 69 5.87 -10.62 6.33
C PHE A 69 6.90 -10.29 7.41
N GLU A 70 8.16 -10.68 7.20
CA GLU A 70 9.26 -10.34 8.12
C GLU A 70 9.58 -8.84 8.08
N ARG A 71 9.50 -8.22 6.90
CA ARG A 71 9.84 -6.80 6.71
C ARG A 71 8.73 -5.85 7.11
N LEU A 72 7.47 -6.19 6.82
CA LEU A 72 6.33 -5.29 6.93
C LEU A 72 5.32 -5.69 8.03
N GLY A 73 5.38 -6.93 8.54
CA GLY A 73 4.50 -7.41 9.59
C GLY A 73 3.02 -7.24 9.26
N ASN A 74 2.25 -6.68 10.17
CA ASN A 74 0.82 -6.43 10.00
C ASN A 74 0.51 -5.30 8.98
N LEU A 75 1.52 -4.51 8.58
CA LEU A 75 1.35 -3.45 7.57
C LEU A 75 1.34 -4.00 6.13
N THR A 76 1.62 -5.30 5.93
CA THR A 76 1.78 -5.92 4.60
C THR A 76 0.58 -5.63 3.68
N ARG A 77 -0.65 -5.84 4.15
CA ARG A 77 -1.86 -5.60 3.34
C ARG A 77 -2.13 -4.11 3.11
N ALA A 78 -1.94 -3.27 4.11
CA ALA A 78 -2.10 -1.82 3.96
C ALA A 78 -1.11 -1.27 2.92
N MET A 79 0.15 -1.69 2.99
CA MET A 79 1.17 -1.28 2.02
C MET A 79 0.91 -1.87 0.62
N ALA A 80 0.40 -3.10 0.52
CA ALA A 80 -0.06 -3.64 -0.76
C ALA A 80 -1.19 -2.79 -1.35
N VAL A 81 -2.19 -2.40 -0.57
CA VAL A 81 -3.25 -1.48 -1.01
C VAL A 81 -2.66 -0.18 -1.56
N LEU A 82 -1.68 0.40 -0.90
CA LEU A 82 -1.02 1.62 -1.36
C LEU A 82 -0.29 1.42 -2.70
N THR A 83 0.31 0.25 -2.95
CA THR A 83 0.94 -0.01 -4.26
C THR A 83 -0.05 0.02 -5.42
N TYR A 84 -1.31 -0.32 -5.18
CA TYR A 84 -2.39 -0.32 -6.18
C TYR A 84 -3.05 1.05 -6.35
N THR A 85 -3.13 1.83 -5.29
CA THR A 85 -3.96 3.04 -5.23
C THR A 85 -3.18 4.33 -5.40
N LEU A 86 -1.90 4.36 -5.02
CA LEU A 86 -1.00 5.47 -5.32
C LEU A 86 -0.73 5.60 -6.84
N PRO A 87 -0.27 6.76 -7.32
CA PRO A 87 0.16 6.90 -8.70
C PRO A 87 1.21 5.86 -9.10
N GLY A 88 1.02 5.21 -10.25
CA GLY A 88 1.93 4.17 -10.77
C GLY A 88 1.24 2.84 -11.03
N MET A 89 2.06 1.79 -11.17
CA MET A 89 1.64 0.42 -11.44
C MET A 89 2.08 -0.50 -10.30
N PRO A 90 1.23 -1.40 -9.79
CA PRO A 90 1.63 -2.41 -8.83
C PRO A 90 2.43 -3.53 -9.51
N LEU A 91 3.41 -4.07 -8.78
CA LEU A 91 4.06 -5.34 -9.09
C LEU A 91 3.68 -6.34 -8.01
N ILE A 92 3.26 -7.54 -8.40
CA ILE A 92 3.10 -8.72 -7.55
C ILE A 92 4.25 -9.67 -7.86
N TYR A 93 5.03 -10.03 -6.85
CA TYR A 93 6.07 -11.03 -6.99
C TYR A 93 5.53 -12.44 -6.75
N THR A 94 6.20 -13.45 -7.32
CA THR A 94 5.84 -14.87 -7.22
C THR A 94 5.53 -15.31 -5.80
N GLY A 95 4.35 -15.86 -5.58
CA GLY A 95 3.91 -16.35 -4.28
C GLY A 95 3.23 -15.30 -3.38
N GLN A 96 3.40 -14.01 -3.66
CA GLN A 96 2.75 -12.93 -2.91
C GLN A 96 1.22 -13.07 -2.94
N GLU A 97 0.66 -13.46 -4.08
CA GLU A 97 -0.77 -13.69 -4.29
C GLU A 97 -1.32 -14.87 -3.49
N THR A 98 -0.47 -15.72 -2.98
CA THR A 98 -0.85 -16.88 -2.14
C THR A 98 -0.40 -16.72 -0.68
N GLY A 99 0.21 -15.59 -0.33
CA GLY A 99 0.73 -15.36 1.01
C GLY A 99 1.94 -16.23 1.35
N LEU A 100 2.79 -16.53 0.35
CA LEU A 100 3.99 -17.33 0.54
C LEU A 100 4.99 -16.63 1.48
N ASN A 101 5.09 -17.14 2.72
CA ASN A 101 6.04 -16.63 3.71
C ASN A 101 7.34 -17.47 3.70
N ARG A 102 8.04 -17.44 2.56
CA ARG A 102 9.33 -18.12 2.38
C ARG A 102 10.21 -17.32 1.40
N ALA A 103 11.48 -17.16 1.75
CA ALA A 103 12.48 -16.67 0.82
C ALA A 103 12.76 -17.72 -0.26
N LEU A 104 12.77 -17.28 -1.53
CA LEU A 104 13.12 -18.12 -2.66
C LEU A 104 14.64 -18.05 -2.91
N GLU A 105 15.21 -19.18 -3.29
CA GLU A 105 16.64 -19.27 -3.65
C GLU A 105 16.91 -18.49 -4.93
N PHE A 106 17.82 -17.52 -4.90
CA PHE A 106 18.00 -16.56 -5.98
C PHE A 106 18.63 -17.19 -7.25
N PHE A 107 19.62 -18.05 -7.07
CA PHE A 107 20.37 -18.64 -8.19
C PHE A 107 19.95 -20.08 -8.53
N GLU A 108 19.02 -20.64 -7.78
CA GLU A 108 18.59 -22.01 -7.93
C GLU A 108 17.25 -22.08 -8.67
N LYS A 109 16.94 -23.22 -9.25
CA LYS A 109 15.60 -23.51 -9.76
C LYS A 109 14.68 -23.85 -8.58
N ASP A 110 14.41 -22.84 -7.75
CA ASP A 110 13.53 -22.98 -6.61
C ASP A 110 12.07 -22.88 -7.06
N MET A 111 11.31 -23.92 -6.75
CA MET A 111 9.90 -23.97 -7.05
C MET A 111 9.11 -23.59 -5.79
N PRO A 112 8.15 -22.66 -5.88
CA PRO A 112 7.21 -22.49 -4.79
C PRO A 112 6.60 -23.85 -4.42
N PRO A 113 6.37 -24.11 -3.13
CA PRO A 113 5.61 -25.30 -2.76
C PRO A 113 4.27 -25.29 -3.50
N THR A 114 3.68 -26.47 -3.70
CA THR A 114 2.43 -26.66 -4.43
C THR A 114 1.49 -25.48 -4.22
N TRP A 115 1.10 -24.84 -5.33
CA TRP A 115 0.19 -23.68 -5.29
C TRP A 115 -1.00 -24.01 -4.40
N THR A 116 -1.06 -23.31 -3.28
CA THR A 116 -2.18 -23.46 -2.34
C THR A 116 -3.48 -23.15 -3.06
N PRO A 117 -4.56 -23.90 -2.83
CA PRO A 117 -5.89 -23.53 -3.27
C PRO A 117 -6.18 -22.09 -2.88
N ARG A 118 -7.13 -21.44 -3.55
CA ARG A 118 -7.61 -20.09 -3.23
C ARG A 118 -7.69 -19.89 -1.72
N ASN A 119 -6.97 -18.87 -1.26
CA ASN A 119 -6.98 -18.43 0.12
C ASN A 119 -7.35 -16.95 0.18
N ASP A 120 -7.35 -16.38 1.38
CA ASP A 120 -7.70 -14.97 1.59
C ASP A 120 -6.72 -13.98 0.94
N TYR A 121 -5.44 -14.35 0.73
CA TYR A 121 -4.48 -13.54 -0.04
C TYR A 121 -4.81 -13.53 -1.53
N PHE A 122 -5.18 -14.68 -2.10
CA PHE A 122 -5.60 -14.76 -3.48
C PHE A 122 -6.83 -13.88 -3.74
N GLU A 123 -7.86 -13.99 -2.88
CA GLU A 123 -9.06 -13.16 -3.00
C GLU A 123 -8.76 -11.66 -2.82
N PHE A 124 -7.87 -11.32 -1.89
CA PHE A 124 -7.43 -9.95 -1.67
C PHE A 124 -6.78 -9.36 -2.92
N TYR A 125 -5.78 -10.03 -3.51
CA TYR A 125 -5.12 -9.55 -4.71
C TYR A 125 -6.02 -9.62 -5.95
N GLN A 126 -6.92 -10.59 -6.05
CA GLN A 126 -7.92 -10.64 -7.12
C GLN A 126 -8.80 -9.39 -7.10
N LYS A 127 -9.28 -8.98 -5.91
CA LYS A 127 -10.06 -7.75 -5.74
C LYS A 127 -9.24 -6.51 -6.11
N LEU A 128 -8.01 -6.39 -5.63
CA LEU A 128 -7.15 -5.24 -5.95
C LEU A 128 -6.83 -5.17 -7.45
N ASN A 129 -6.55 -6.29 -8.11
CA ASN A 129 -6.36 -6.37 -9.56
C ASN A 129 -7.62 -5.91 -10.30
N HIS A 130 -8.79 -6.39 -9.89
CA HIS A 130 -10.06 -5.96 -10.46
C HIS A 130 -10.24 -4.45 -10.31
N LEU A 131 -10.04 -3.91 -9.12
CA LEU A 131 -10.13 -2.47 -8.85
C LEU A 131 -9.19 -1.67 -9.76
N LYS A 132 -7.92 -2.07 -9.84
CA LYS A 132 -6.90 -1.38 -10.65
C LYS A 132 -7.25 -1.37 -12.14
N HIS A 133 -7.82 -2.46 -12.65
CA HIS A 133 -8.18 -2.58 -14.08
C HIS A 133 -9.49 -1.85 -14.43
N THR A 134 -10.42 -1.76 -13.50
CA THR A 134 -11.78 -1.27 -13.80
C THR A 134 -12.00 0.18 -13.35
N HIS A 135 -11.29 0.66 -12.32
CA HIS A 135 -11.51 2.01 -11.80
C HIS A 135 -10.69 3.05 -12.58
N PRO A 136 -11.35 3.99 -13.31
CA PRO A 136 -10.65 4.91 -14.22
C PRO A 136 -9.67 5.83 -13.51
N ALA A 137 -9.95 6.26 -12.27
CA ALA A 137 -9.03 7.10 -11.50
C ALA A 137 -7.69 6.42 -11.18
N LEU A 138 -7.62 5.08 -11.23
CA LEU A 138 -6.41 4.32 -10.91
C LEU A 138 -5.53 4.00 -12.13
N ARG A 139 -5.85 4.51 -13.31
CA ARG A 139 -4.97 4.38 -14.48
C ARG A 139 -3.57 4.90 -14.14
N ALA A 140 -2.56 4.36 -14.82
CA ALA A 140 -1.17 4.75 -14.62
C ALA A 140 -0.71 5.78 -15.67
N GLY A 141 0.42 6.42 -15.41
CA GLY A 141 0.99 7.43 -16.29
C GLY A 141 0.09 8.65 -16.45
N SER A 142 0.13 9.29 -17.61
CA SER A 142 -0.65 10.50 -17.90
C SER A 142 -2.17 10.30 -17.95
N SER A 143 -2.63 9.05 -17.97
CA SER A 143 -4.08 8.73 -17.94
C SER A 143 -4.61 8.52 -16.51
N GLY A 144 -3.76 8.58 -15.49
CA GLY A 144 -4.16 8.44 -14.10
C GLY A 144 -4.70 9.75 -13.55
N ALA A 145 -5.69 9.66 -12.68
CA ALA A 145 -6.20 10.83 -11.97
C ALA A 145 -5.17 11.36 -10.96
N ASP A 146 -5.17 12.67 -10.74
CA ASP A 146 -4.36 13.29 -9.71
C ASP A 146 -4.77 12.79 -8.31
N MET A 147 -3.80 12.80 -7.41
CA MET A 147 -4.01 12.44 -6.02
C MET A 147 -4.24 13.68 -5.17
N LYS A 148 -5.35 13.70 -4.44
CA LYS A 148 -5.62 14.72 -3.42
C LYS A 148 -5.40 14.16 -2.03
N ARG A 149 -4.45 14.72 -1.29
CA ARG A 149 -4.19 14.38 0.11
C ARG A 149 -5.18 15.09 1.04
N TYR A 150 -5.48 14.41 2.15
CA TYR A 150 -6.22 14.96 3.29
C TYR A 150 -5.34 14.82 4.53
N PRO A 151 -4.55 15.85 4.88
CA PRO A 151 -3.63 15.80 6.01
C PRO A 151 -4.35 15.58 7.34
N THR A 152 -3.75 14.78 8.20
CA THR A 152 -4.27 14.46 9.53
C THR A 152 -3.29 14.91 10.63
N ALA A 153 -3.74 14.94 11.87
CA ALA A 153 -2.91 15.26 13.03
C ALA A 153 -1.89 14.15 13.35
N SER A 154 -2.08 12.95 12.81
CA SER A 154 -1.15 11.84 12.95
C SER A 154 -0.33 11.68 11.67
N ASP A 155 0.99 11.64 11.80
CA ASP A 155 1.91 11.39 10.68
C ASP A 155 1.82 9.95 10.15
N ASP A 156 1.20 9.04 10.90
CA ASP A 156 1.01 7.62 10.56
C ASP A 156 -0.30 7.32 9.82
N ILE A 157 -1.26 8.25 9.86
CA ILE A 157 -2.53 8.12 9.14
C ILE A 157 -2.37 8.72 7.74
N TYR A 158 -2.59 7.91 6.73
CA TYR A 158 -2.51 8.34 5.34
C TYR A 158 -3.87 8.30 4.66
N VAL A 159 -4.42 9.48 4.34
CA VAL A 159 -5.73 9.62 3.68
C VAL A 159 -5.58 10.40 2.38
N PHE A 160 -6.13 9.87 1.31
CA PHE A 160 -6.16 10.55 0.01
C PHE A 160 -7.34 10.10 -0.84
N SER A 161 -7.62 10.85 -1.89
CA SER A 161 -8.53 10.45 -2.95
C SER A 161 -7.86 10.61 -4.32
N ARG A 162 -8.43 9.89 -5.30
CA ARG A 162 -8.18 10.12 -6.73
C ARG A 162 -9.53 10.17 -7.43
N LYS A 163 -9.73 11.18 -8.27
CA LYS A 163 -10.98 11.41 -8.99
C LYS A 163 -10.67 11.59 -10.46
N ASP A 164 -11.32 10.82 -11.32
CA ASP A 164 -11.19 10.97 -12.77
C ASP A 164 -12.10 12.10 -13.30
N ASP A 165 -11.92 12.44 -14.56
CA ASP A 165 -12.70 13.49 -15.23
C ASP A 165 -14.20 13.14 -15.35
N GLY A 166 -14.55 11.86 -15.31
CA GLY A 166 -15.93 11.37 -15.30
C GLY A 166 -16.60 11.43 -13.92
N GLY A 167 -15.85 11.79 -12.88
CA GLY A 167 -16.34 11.92 -11.51
C GLY A 167 -16.14 10.67 -10.64
N ALA A 168 -15.74 9.53 -11.21
CA ALA A 168 -15.48 8.33 -10.43
C ALA A 168 -14.32 8.57 -9.45
N THR A 169 -14.58 8.35 -8.17
CA THR A 169 -13.65 8.69 -7.09
C THR A 169 -13.32 7.47 -6.25
N ILE A 170 -12.05 7.37 -5.87
CA ILE A 170 -11.58 6.42 -4.86
C ILE A 170 -11.04 7.20 -3.66
N TYR A 171 -11.42 6.77 -2.46
CA TYR A 171 -10.88 7.25 -1.19
C TYR A 171 -10.12 6.12 -0.52
N VAL A 172 -8.95 6.43 0.00
CA VAL A 172 -8.06 5.45 0.65
C VAL A 172 -7.68 5.97 2.02
N PHE A 173 -7.79 5.10 3.01
CA PHE A 173 -7.42 5.34 4.40
C PHE A 173 -6.48 4.24 4.84
N ALA A 174 -5.39 4.56 5.50
CA ALA A 174 -4.47 3.59 6.05
C ALA A 174 -3.80 4.12 7.33
N ASN A 175 -3.63 3.25 8.31
CA ASN A 175 -2.78 3.48 9.46
C ASN A 175 -1.50 2.64 9.31
N LEU A 176 -0.36 3.31 9.14
CA LEU A 176 0.95 2.68 9.03
C LEU A 176 1.77 2.79 10.32
N GLY A 177 1.14 3.24 11.40
CA GLY A 177 1.75 3.39 12.71
C GLY A 177 1.68 2.13 13.58
N LYS A 178 2.10 2.28 14.81
CA LYS A 178 2.19 1.19 15.81
C LYS A 178 1.00 1.12 16.79
N SER A 179 0.12 2.11 16.77
CA SER A 179 -1.01 2.24 17.69
C SER A 179 -2.26 2.74 16.97
N ASP A 180 -3.41 2.53 17.60
CA ASP A 180 -4.67 3.12 17.15
C ASP A 180 -4.53 4.64 17.05
N ALA A 181 -5.06 5.21 16.00
CA ALA A 181 -5.01 6.65 15.77
C ALA A 181 -6.32 7.20 15.22
N GLU A 182 -6.70 8.38 15.71
CA GLU A 182 -7.86 9.10 15.19
C GLU A 182 -7.57 9.70 13.81
N VAL A 183 -8.56 9.62 12.93
CA VAL A 183 -8.55 10.29 11.61
C VAL A 183 -9.01 11.74 11.81
N LYS A 184 -8.16 12.54 12.43
CA LYS A 184 -8.41 13.96 12.71
C LYS A 184 -7.75 14.83 11.65
N TYR A 185 -8.53 15.41 10.76
CA TYR A 185 -8.02 16.27 9.69
C TYR A 185 -7.48 17.59 10.23
N THR A 186 -6.35 18.06 9.68
CA THR A 186 -5.73 19.36 9.99
C THR A 186 -6.06 20.42 8.95
N GLY A 187 -6.76 20.04 7.89
CA GLY A 187 -7.23 20.89 6.79
C GLY A 187 -8.56 20.40 6.25
N GLU A 188 -8.70 20.41 4.93
CA GLU A 188 -9.90 19.91 4.26
C GLU A 188 -10.08 18.41 4.52
N ALA A 189 -11.31 18.00 4.83
CA ALA A 189 -11.71 16.60 4.92
C ALA A 189 -12.36 16.14 3.61
N PRO A 190 -12.40 14.82 3.33
CA PRO A 190 -13.25 14.29 2.27
C PRO A 190 -14.69 14.74 2.46
N ALA A 191 -15.40 15.03 1.35
CA ALA A 191 -16.79 15.47 1.42
C ALA A 191 -17.68 14.45 2.15
N LYS A 192 -18.47 14.93 3.11
CA LYS A 192 -19.30 14.07 3.97
C LYS A 192 -20.53 13.49 3.27
N ASP A 193 -20.96 14.08 2.16
CA ASP A 193 -22.20 13.74 1.44
C ASP A 193 -21.99 12.62 0.42
N ILE A 194 -20.79 12.05 0.36
CA ILE A 194 -20.50 10.98 -0.59
C ILE A 194 -20.94 9.66 0.04
N THR A 195 -21.94 9.06 -0.56
CA THR A 195 -22.33 7.67 -0.30
C THR A 195 -21.37 6.73 -1.01
N ALA A 196 -20.10 6.73 -0.60
CA ALA A 196 -19.12 5.84 -1.15
C ALA A 196 -19.29 4.44 -0.56
N VAL A 197 -19.13 3.43 -1.39
CA VAL A 197 -19.23 2.03 -0.99
C VAL A 197 -17.85 1.52 -0.62
N ASN A 198 -17.72 0.90 0.55
CA ASN A 198 -16.50 0.21 0.93
C ASN A 198 -16.24 -0.94 -0.04
N PHE A 199 -15.10 -0.88 -0.72
CA PHE A 199 -14.77 -1.76 -1.83
C PHE A 199 -14.68 -3.24 -1.40
N PHE A 200 -14.16 -3.53 -0.22
CA PHE A 200 -13.98 -4.91 0.23
C PHE A 200 -15.25 -5.55 0.76
N THR A 201 -16.11 -4.77 1.41
CA THR A 201 -17.33 -5.27 2.06
C THR A 201 -18.59 -5.06 1.21
N GLY A 202 -18.56 -4.13 0.25
CA GLY A 202 -19.72 -3.74 -0.54
C GLY A 202 -20.76 -2.93 0.24
N ARG A 203 -20.45 -2.46 1.46
CA ARG A 203 -21.36 -1.73 2.31
C ARG A 203 -21.19 -0.22 2.15
N THR A 204 -22.27 0.51 2.29
CA THR A 204 -22.26 1.96 2.44
C THR A 204 -22.03 2.26 3.91
N ASP A 205 -20.76 2.44 4.28
CA ASP A 205 -20.35 2.75 5.64
C ASP A 205 -19.84 4.20 5.68
N GLU A 206 -19.90 4.83 6.84
CA GLU A 206 -19.23 6.11 7.05
C GLU A 206 -17.70 5.93 6.97
N PHE A 207 -16.99 7.00 6.61
CA PHE A 207 -15.53 7.00 6.64
C PHE A 207 -15.04 6.77 8.07
N PRO A 208 -13.92 6.03 8.24
CA PRO A 208 -13.42 5.69 9.56
C PRO A 208 -12.98 6.95 10.33
N THR A 209 -13.29 6.99 11.61
CA THR A 209 -12.83 8.05 12.53
C THR A 209 -11.64 7.63 13.35
N THR A 210 -11.35 6.35 13.40
CA THR A 210 -10.19 5.74 14.07
C THR A 210 -9.72 4.55 13.23
N LEU A 211 -8.43 4.31 13.19
CA LEU A 211 -7.82 3.17 12.50
C LEU A 211 -6.80 2.49 13.42
N SER A 212 -6.88 1.17 13.50
CA SER A 212 -5.88 0.34 14.18
C SER A 212 -4.61 0.13 13.33
N PRO A 213 -3.47 -0.28 13.90
CA PRO A 213 -2.23 -0.53 13.15
C PRO A 213 -2.43 -1.51 12.00
N GLY A 214 -2.07 -1.11 10.79
CA GLY A 214 -2.24 -1.91 9.57
C GLY A 214 -3.66 -1.94 9.02
N GLU A 215 -4.61 -1.27 9.66
CA GLU A 215 -5.97 -1.13 9.14
C GLU A 215 -6.00 -0.21 7.93
N TYR A 216 -6.81 -0.58 6.95
CA TYR A 216 -6.99 0.17 5.71
C TYR A 216 -8.43 0.07 5.21
N HIS A 217 -8.88 1.10 4.53
CA HIS A 217 -10.16 1.11 3.84
C HIS A 217 -10.01 1.71 2.45
N ILE A 218 -10.77 1.17 1.52
CA ILE A 218 -10.97 1.72 0.18
C ILE A 218 -12.46 1.95 0.01
N TYR A 219 -12.83 3.17 -0.35
CA TYR A 219 -14.20 3.50 -0.73
C TYR A 219 -14.23 3.95 -2.18
N VAL A 220 -15.24 3.51 -2.91
CA VAL A 220 -15.45 3.86 -4.31
C VAL A 220 -16.79 4.56 -4.48
N SER A 221 -16.82 5.67 -5.22
CA SER A 221 -18.03 6.34 -5.68
C SER A 221 -18.03 6.40 -7.21
N ARG A 222 -19.22 6.46 -7.78
CA ARG A 222 -19.44 6.58 -9.23
C ARG A 222 -19.93 7.96 -9.60
#